data_9fe851e8eba804e2e00541ab7defbcc6
#
_entry.id   9fe851e8eba804e2e00541ab7defbcc6
#
_cell.length_a   1.000
_cell.length_b   1.000
_cell.length_c   1.000
_cell.angle_alpha   90.00
_cell.angle_beta   90.00
_cell.angle_gamma   90.00
#
_symmetry.space_group_name_H-M   'P 1'
#
loop_
_entity.id
_entity.type
_entity.pdbx_description
1 polymer ?
#
loop_
_entity_poly.entity_id
_entity_poly.type
_entity_poly.pdbx_seq_one_letter_code
_entity_poly.pdbx_strand_id
1 'polypeptide(L)'
;MPLTSLLCSFLCVAWGVEWTGRIAYFTMGLPIILLFVFLGKALTLPGASDGIEAYIGIWDMSVLTEQGEVWSVAASQIFFSIGLTFGILTAFGSHCKRDEPAVLNSCVVAGSNSMFSFISGFAVFAALGHLAYLSGDAVTDLPYSGFGLVFGTWPVVFNTLPGGIHWVRLILFNLFLLGIVSAKTLAFA
;
A
#
# COMPACT_ATOMS: atom_id res chain seq x y z
N MET A 1 -12.28 16.13 -8.91
CA MET A 1 -11.88 14.77 -8.61
C MET A 1 -12.34 14.23 -7.23
N PRO A 2 -12.39 15.01 -6.12
CA PRO A 2 -12.89 14.45 -4.84
C PRO A 2 -14.37 14.10 -4.83
N LEU A 3 -15.20 14.83 -5.59
CA LEU A 3 -16.66 14.59 -5.63
C LEU A 3 -17.02 13.24 -6.27
N THR A 4 -16.30 12.82 -7.28
CA THR A 4 -16.56 11.53 -7.97
C THR A 4 -16.21 10.34 -7.08
N SER A 5 -15.11 10.41 -6.32
CA SER A 5 -14.75 9.35 -5.38
C SER A 5 -15.72 9.27 -4.20
N LEU A 6 -16.18 10.41 -3.68
CA LEU A 6 -17.22 10.48 -2.64
C LEU A 6 -18.56 9.93 -3.14
N LEU A 7 -18.98 10.28 -4.36
CA LEU A 7 -20.19 9.74 -4.96
C LEU A 7 -20.11 8.23 -5.18
N CYS A 8 -18.99 7.71 -5.69
CA CYS A 8 -18.78 6.28 -5.85
C CYS A 8 -18.79 5.55 -4.51
N SER A 9 -18.15 6.10 -3.47
CA SER A 9 -18.17 5.53 -2.12
C SER A 9 -19.57 5.54 -1.53
N PHE A 10 -20.29 6.64 -1.67
CA PHE A 10 -21.69 6.75 -1.22
C PHE A 10 -22.60 5.73 -1.92
N LEU A 11 -22.50 5.59 -3.24
CA LEU A 11 -23.26 4.61 -3.99
C LEU A 11 -22.93 3.16 -3.58
N CYS A 12 -21.66 2.86 -3.30
CA CYS A 12 -21.26 1.54 -2.81
C CYS A 12 -21.83 1.22 -1.43
N VAL A 13 -22.00 2.22 -0.55
CA VAL A 13 -22.54 2.05 0.81
C VAL A 13 -24.06 2.04 0.81
N ALA A 14 -24.69 2.85 -0.06
CA ALA A 14 -26.16 3.00 -0.11
C ALA A 14 -26.91 1.71 -0.48
N TRP A 15 -26.24 0.74 -1.12
CA TRP A 15 -26.85 -0.52 -1.53
C TRP A 15 -26.73 -1.65 -0.50
N GLY A 16 -26.31 -1.35 0.72
CA GLY A 16 -26.31 -2.25 1.86
C GLY A 16 -25.04 -3.13 2.01
N VAL A 17 -24.97 -3.78 3.17
CA VAL A 17 -23.77 -4.50 3.64
C VAL A 17 -23.43 -5.70 2.74
N GLU A 18 -24.40 -6.41 2.20
CA GLU A 18 -24.17 -7.60 1.36
C GLU A 18 -23.52 -7.25 0.00
N TRP A 19 -24.04 -6.21 -0.67
CA TRP A 19 -23.44 -5.70 -1.91
C TRP A 19 -22.06 -5.13 -1.68
N THR A 20 -21.89 -4.46 -0.56
CA THR A 20 -20.62 -3.92 -0.12
C THR A 20 -19.56 -5.01 0.05
N GLY A 21 -19.93 -6.16 0.62
CA GLY A 21 -19.04 -7.31 0.74
C GLY A 21 -18.59 -7.87 -0.62
N ARG A 22 -19.51 -8.05 -1.56
CA ARG A 22 -19.19 -8.56 -2.92
C ARG A 22 -18.29 -7.60 -3.69
N ILE A 23 -18.57 -6.31 -3.63
CA ILE A 23 -17.74 -5.28 -4.26
C ILE A 23 -16.36 -5.25 -3.61
N ALA A 24 -16.25 -5.49 -2.29
CA ALA A 24 -14.98 -5.53 -1.58
C ALA A 24 -14.04 -6.62 -2.11
N TYR A 25 -14.53 -7.80 -2.45
CA TYR A 25 -13.69 -8.85 -3.05
C TYR A 25 -13.04 -8.38 -4.36
N PHE A 26 -13.77 -7.68 -5.20
CA PHE A 26 -13.24 -7.15 -6.46
C PHE A 26 -12.29 -5.95 -6.22
N THR A 27 -12.71 -5.00 -5.41
CA THR A 27 -11.95 -3.77 -5.15
C THR A 27 -10.70 -4.01 -4.31
N MET A 28 -10.63 -5.09 -3.52
CA MET A 28 -9.43 -5.50 -2.81
C MET A 28 -8.58 -6.50 -3.60
N GLY A 29 -9.21 -7.45 -4.29
CA GLY A 29 -8.50 -8.48 -5.06
C GLY A 29 -7.72 -7.92 -6.24
N LEU A 30 -8.30 -6.99 -6.97
CA LEU A 30 -7.63 -6.40 -8.13
C LEU A 30 -6.35 -5.62 -7.78
N PRO A 31 -6.31 -4.74 -6.76
CA PRO A 31 -5.07 -4.12 -6.31
C PRO A 31 -3.97 -5.10 -5.90
N ILE A 32 -4.35 -6.20 -5.26
CA ILE A 32 -3.40 -7.24 -4.86
C ILE A 32 -2.76 -7.89 -6.11
N ILE A 33 -3.56 -8.24 -7.10
CA ILE A 33 -3.06 -8.82 -8.36
C ILE A 33 -2.14 -7.80 -9.06
N LEU A 34 -2.55 -6.53 -9.13
CA LEU A 34 -1.74 -5.48 -9.73
C LEU A 34 -0.44 -5.26 -8.97
N LEU A 35 -0.44 -5.36 -7.65
CA LEU A 35 0.79 -5.29 -6.85
C LEU A 35 1.80 -6.36 -7.28
N PHE A 36 1.37 -7.61 -7.45
CA PHE A 36 2.27 -8.68 -7.91
C PHE A 36 2.75 -8.47 -9.35
N VAL A 37 1.89 -7.95 -10.22
CA VAL A 37 2.28 -7.59 -11.59
C VAL A 37 3.32 -6.47 -11.59
N PHE A 38 3.13 -5.43 -10.79
CA PHE A 38 4.08 -4.33 -10.66
C PHE A 38 5.38 -4.78 -10.02
N LEU A 39 5.33 -5.62 -8.98
CA LEU A 39 6.51 -6.22 -8.37
C LEU A 39 7.31 -7.01 -9.41
N GLY A 40 6.65 -7.92 -10.15
CA GLY A 40 7.31 -8.70 -11.19
C GLY A 40 7.97 -7.83 -12.26
N LYS A 41 7.32 -6.73 -12.64
CA LYS A 41 7.89 -5.77 -13.58
C LYS A 41 9.04 -4.97 -12.99
N ALA A 42 8.90 -4.45 -11.79
CA ALA A 42 9.94 -3.68 -11.10
C ALA A 42 11.23 -4.51 -10.93
N LEU A 43 11.10 -5.78 -10.58
CA LEU A 43 12.24 -6.69 -10.42
C LEU A 43 13.00 -6.99 -11.73
N THR A 44 12.35 -6.82 -12.89
CA THR A 44 13.02 -7.01 -14.20
C THR A 44 13.75 -5.78 -14.70
N LEU A 45 13.67 -4.66 -13.98
CA LEU A 45 14.30 -3.41 -14.40
C LEU A 45 15.79 -3.35 -13.99
N PRO A 46 16.66 -2.76 -14.83
CA PRO A 46 18.06 -2.52 -14.46
C PRO A 46 18.12 -1.59 -13.24
N GLY A 47 19.02 -1.89 -12.28
CA GLY A 47 19.15 -1.17 -11.03
C GLY A 47 18.17 -1.60 -9.91
N ALA A 48 17.25 -2.53 -10.19
CA ALA A 48 16.33 -3.06 -9.16
C ALA A 48 17.06 -3.72 -7.99
N SER A 49 18.24 -4.36 -8.25
CA SER A 49 19.09 -4.96 -7.22
C SER A 49 19.55 -3.94 -6.17
N ASP A 50 19.95 -2.78 -6.61
CA ASP A 50 20.48 -1.72 -5.73
C ASP A 50 19.35 -1.17 -4.83
N GLY A 51 18.14 -1.08 -5.38
CA GLY A 51 16.95 -0.75 -4.61
C GLY A 51 16.61 -1.79 -3.54
N ILE A 52 16.70 -3.08 -3.87
CA ILE A 52 16.44 -4.17 -2.92
C ILE A 52 17.53 -4.20 -1.84
N GLU A 53 18.80 -3.96 -2.20
CA GLU A 53 19.90 -3.85 -1.25
C GLU A 53 19.66 -2.67 -0.29
N ALA A 54 19.18 -1.53 -0.77
CA ALA A 54 18.81 -0.40 0.08
C ALA A 54 17.63 -0.73 1.02
N TYR A 55 16.71 -1.62 0.63
CA TYR A 55 15.55 -1.99 1.43
C TYR A 55 15.88 -2.96 2.56
N ILE A 56 16.64 -4.01 2.27
CA ILE A 56 16.90 -5.11 3.24
C ILE A 56 18.36 -5.46 3.43
N GLY A 57 19.28 -4.89 2.62
CA GLY A 57 20.71 -5.23 2.66
C GLY A 57 21.51 -4.43 3.67
N ILE A 58 21.09 -3.22 3.99
CA ILE A 58 21.81 -2.32 4.90
C ILE A 58 21.22 -2.44 6.30
N TRP A 59 21.93 -3.12 7.18
CA TRP A 59 21.53 -3.31 8.58
C TRP A 59 22.40 -2.47 9.49
N ASP A 60 21.82 -1.44 10.09
CA ASP A 60 22.45 -0.64 11.14
C ASP A 60 21.75 -0.89 12.47
N MET A 61 22.39 -1.72 13.30
CA MET A 61 21.88 -2.06 14.63
C MET A 61 21.93 -0.89 15.60
N SER A 62 22.76 0.12 15.35
CA SER A 62 22.84 1.32 16.19
C SER A 62 21.51 2.09 16.18
N VAL A 63 20.82 2.13 15.04
CA VAL A 63 19.52 2.77 14.89
C VAL A 63 18.47 2.18 15.83
N LEU A 64 18.51 0.87 16.05
CA LEU A 64 17.56 0.18 16.94
C LEU A 64 17.82 0.43 18.42
N THR A 65 19.08 0.68 18.78
CA THR A 65 19.52 0.81 20.19
C THR A 65 19.65 2.26 20.63
N GLU A 66 20.12 3.15 19.76
CA GLU A 66 20.42 4.53 20.08
C GLU A 66 19.26 5.49 19.75
N GLN A 67 18.44 5.16 18.75
CA GLN A 67 17.31 5.98 18.33
C GLN A 67 15.97 5.39 18.81
N GLY A 68 15.59 5.71 20.05
CA GLY A 68 14.29 5.27 20.59
C GLY A 68 13.07 5.73 19.77
N GLU A 69 13.23 6.73 18.94
CA GLU A 69 12.23 7.27 18.01
C GLU A 69 11.77 6.24 16.98
N VAL A 70 12.65 5.32 16.55
CA VAL A 70 12.33 4.27 15.55
C VAL A 70 11.20 3.36 16.05
N TRP A 71 11.22 2.99 17.31
CA TRP A 71 10.18 2.15 17.90
C TRP A 71 8.83 2.89 17.97
N SER A 72 8.85 4.18 18.30
CA SER A 72 7.66 5.03 18.34
C SER A 72 7.04 5.19 16.96
N VAL A 73 7.87 5.47 15.94
CA VAL A 73 7.44 5.61 14.56
C VAL A 73 6.88 4.28 14.03
N ALA A 74 7.55 3.16 14.29
CA ALA A 74 7.09 1.84 13.88
C ALA A 74 5.74 1.48 14.52
N ALA A 75 5.58 1.70 15.82
CA ALA A 75 4.31 1.50 16.51
C ALA A 75 3.20 2.38 15.94
N SER A 76 3.46 3.66 15.76
CA SER A 76 2.50 4.61 15.18
C SER A 76 2.07 4.19 13.78
N GLN A 77 2.99 3.72 12.96
CA GLN A 77 2.70 3.23 11.61
C GLN A 77 1.79 1.99 11.62
N ILE A 78 2.02 1.04 12.53
CA ILE A 78 1.17 -0.14 12.66
C ILE A 78 -0.23 0.25 13.13
N PHE A 79 -0.35 1.10 14.14
CA PHE A 79 -1.65 1.59 14.63
C PHE A 79 -2.44 2.31 13.54
N PHE A 80 -1.76 3.14 12.73
CA PHE A 80 -2.37 3.83 11.61
C PHE A 80 -2.78 2.86 10.50
N SER A 81 -1.90 1.94 10.13
CA SER A 81 -2.10 1.01 9.01
C SER A 81 -3.25 0.03 9.23
N ILE A 82 -3.43 -0.44 10.48
CA ILE A 82 -4.53 -1.34 10.86
C ILE A 82 -5.84 -0.54 11.10
N GLY A 83 -5.74 0.79 11.22
CA GLY A 83 -6.91 1.63 11.45
C GLY A 83 -7.45 1.61 12.89
N LEU A 84 -6.62 1.23 13.87
CA LEU A 84 -7.02 1.19 15.29
C LEU A 84 -7.49 2.56 15.79
N THR A 85 -6.84 3.62 15.35
CA THR A 85 -7.12 5.00 15.78
C THR A 85 -8.44 5.56 15.25
N PHE A 86 -8.96 4.98 14.18
CA PHE A 86 -10.19 5.46 13.51
C PHE A 86 -11.46 4.72 13.94
N GLY A 87 -11.38 3.79 14.89
CA GLY A 87 -12.52 2.98 15.30
C GLY A 87 -13.01 1.95 14.29
N ILE A 88 -12.29 1.77 13.17
CA ILE A 88 -12.68 0.89 12.07
C ILE A 88 -12.85 -0.56 12.56
N LEU A 89 -11.89 -1.07 13.33
CA LEU A 89 -11.98 -2.43 13.87
C LEU A 89 -13.13 -2.60 14.86
N THR A 90 -13.46 -1.56 15.63
CA THR A 90 -14.59 -1.56 16.55
C THR A 90 -15.91 -1.64 15.77
N ALA A 91 -16.04 -0.86 14.68
CA ALA A 91 -17.20 -0.87 13.81
C ALA A 91 -17.37 -2.25 13.14
N PHE A 92 -16.31 -2.82 12.58
CA PHE A 92 -16.37 -4.18 12.02
C PHE A 92 -16.68 -5.24 13.08
N GLY A 93 -16.09 -5.13 14.27
CA GLY A 93 -16.35 -6.04 15.39
C GLY A 93 -17.80 -6.03 15.84
N SER A 94 -18.51 -4.89 15.75
CA SER A 94 -19.94 -4.81 16.07
C SER A 94 -20.85 -5.61 15.13
N HIS A 95 -20.37 -5.89 13.90
CA HIS A 95 -21.07 -6.70 12.91
C HIS A 95 -20.70 -8.19 12.94
N CYS A 96 -19.67 -8.56 13.70
CA CYS A 96 -19.26 -9.96 13.87
C CYS A 96 -20.25 -10.73 14.75
N LYS A 97 -20.40 -12.03 14.47
CA LYS A 97 -21.20 -12.92 15.32
C LYS A 97 -20.47 -13.17 16.63
N ARG A 98 -21.24 -13.45 17.70
CA ARG A 98 -20.70 -13.65 19.06
C ARG A 98 -19.77 -14.85 19.17
N ASP A 99 -19.94 -15.86 18.31
CA ASP A 99 -19.21 -17.11 18.29
C ASP A 99 -17.98 -17.09 17.36
N GLU A 100 -17.68 -15.94 16.73
CA GLU A 100 -16.52 -15.82 15.84
C GLU A 100 -15.21 -15.75 16.64
N PRO A 101 -14.12 -16.43 16.17
CA PRO A 101 -12.84 -16.44 16.84
C PRO A 101 -12.10 -15.11 16.64
N ALA A 102 -12.44 -14.11 17.48
CA ALA A 102 -11.92 -12.74 17.36
C ALA A 102 -10.38 -12.65 17.35
N VAL A 103 -9.72 -13.48 18.18
CA VAL A 103 -8.25 -13.51 18.26
C VAL A 103 -7.64 -14.00 16.96
N LEU A 104 -8.16 -15.07 16.37
CA LEU A 104 -7.68 -15.60 15.10
C LEU A 104 -7.88 -14.59 13.98
N ASN A 105 -9.07 -13.98 13.90
CA ASN A 105 -9.38 -12.95 12.91
C ASN A 105 -8.44 -11.74 13.04
N SER A 106 -8.15 -11.29 14.26
CA SER A 106 -7.20 -10.20 14.49
C SER A 106 -5.78 -10.54 14.08
N CYS A 107 -5.31 -11.77 14.36
CA CYS A 107 -4.00 -12.24 13.92
C CYS A 107 -3.91 -12.33 12.39
N VAL A 108 -4.96 -12.80 11.72
CA VAL A 108 -5.01 -12.88 10.25
C VAL A 108 -4.98 -11.47 9.64
N VAL A 109 -5.74 -10.53 10.18
CA VAL A 109 -5.77 -9.13 9.69
C VAL A 109 -4.40 -8.47 9.87
N ALA A 110 -3.83 -8.53 11.07
CA ALA A 110 -2.53 -7.92 11.35
C ALA A 110 -1.39 -8.58 10.54
N GLY A 111 -1.38 -9.91 10.47
CA GLY A 111 -0.39 -10.67 9.70
C GLY A 111 -0.48 -10.37 8.20
N SER A 112 -1.69 -10.37 7.62
CA SER A 112 -1.89 -10.04 6.22
C SER A 112 -1.47 -8.61 5.92
N ASN A 113 -1.83 -7.64 6.77
CA ASN A 113 -1.43 -6.24 6.62
C ASN A 113 0.09 -6.08 6.57
N SER A 114 0.81 -6.73 7.51
CA SER A 114 2.27 -6.69 7.57
C SER A 114 2.91 -7.37 6.37
N MET A 115 2.38 -8.52 5.94
CA MET A 115 2.87 -9.25 4.79
C MET A 115 2.73 -8.45 3.49
N PHE A 116 1.57 -7.85 3.25
CA PHE A 116 1.35 -7.02 2.07
C PHE A 116 2.21 -5.76 2.08
N SER A 117 2.41 -5.12 3.23
CA SER A 117 3.31 -3.99 3.38
C SER A 117 4.76 -4.36 3.05
N PHE A 118 5.21 -5.51 3.52
CA PHE A 118 6.55 -6.03 3.24
C PHE A 118 6.75 -6.33 1.75
N ILE A 119 5.79 -6.99 1.10
CA ILE A 119 5.84 -7.29 -0.34
C ILE A 119 5.80 -6.00 -1.17
N SER A 120 4.97 -5.03 -0.80
CA SER A 120 4.90 -3.75 -1.51
C SER A 120 6.19 -2.95 -1.39
N GLY A 121 6.91 -3.09 -0.27
CA GLY A 121 8.24 -2.50 -0.09
C GLY A 121 9.22 -2.95 -1.17
N PHE A 122 9.27 -4.23 -1.50
CA PHE A 122 10.11 -4.71 -2.60
C PHE A 122 9.77 -4.05 -3.94
N ALA A 123 8.47 -3.91 -4.25
CA ALA A 123 8.05 -3.27 -5.49
C ALA A 123 8.48 -1.80 -5.55
N VAL A 124 8.31 -1.07 -4.44
CA VAL A 124 8.65 0.35 -4.34
C VAL A 124 10.16 0.56 -4.44
N PHE A 125 10.93 -0.19 -3.66
CA PHE A 125 12.40 -0.03 -3.65
C PHE A 125 13.06 -0.53 -4.93
N ALA A 126 12.54 -1.59 -5.57
CA ALA A 126 13.01 -1.99 -6.89
C ALA A 126 12.77 -0.88 -7.94
N ALA A 127 11.61 -0.20 -7.88
CA ALA A 127 11.31 0.94 -8.75
C ALA A 127 12.22 2.15 -8.45
N LEU A 128 12.52 2.43 -7.18
CA LEU A 128 13.47 3.45 -6.77
C LEU A 128 14.89 3.15 -7.25
N GLY A 129 15.34 1.90 -7.14
CA GLY A 129 16.63 1.47 -7.66
C GLY A 129 16.77 1.71 -9.16
N HIS A 130 15.69 1.45 -9.92
CA HIS A 130 15.68 1.78 -11.35
C HIS A 130 15.73 3.29 -11.60
N LEU A 131 15.03 4.08 -10.81
CA LEU A 131 15.09 5.54 -10.93
C LEU A 131 16.49 6.07 -10.60
N ALA A 132 17.14 5.56 -9.55
CA ALA A 132 18.52 5.86 -9.19
C ALA A 132 19.49 5.50 -10.33
N TYR A 133 19.28 4.33 -10.95
CA TYR A 133 20.06 3.91 -12.12
C TYR A 133 19.90 4.88 -13.31
N LEU A 134 18.71 5.44 -13.52
CA LEU A 134 18.45 6.41 -14.61
C LEU A 134 19.04 7.81 -14.31
N SER A 135 18.99 8.26 -13.06
CA SER A 135 19.52 9.56 -12.65
C SER A 135 21.03 9.53 -12.37
N GLY A 136 21.60 8.37 -12.13
CA GLY A 136 23.00 8.22 -11.75
C GLY A 136 23.31 8.56 -10.28
N ASP A 137 22.24 8.70 -9.45
CA ASP A 137 22.32 9.01 -8.04
C ASP A 137 22.23 7.75 -7.18
N ALA A 138 22.59 7.85 -5.88
CA ALA A 138 22.31 6.76 -4.95
C ALA A 138 20.83 6.71 -4.58
N VAL A 139 20.31 5.53 -4.28
CA VAL A 139 18.89 5.33 -3.89
C VAL A 139 18.53 6.17 -2.66
N THR A 140 19.49 6.35 -1.74
CA THR A 140 19.35 7.14 -0.50
C THR A 140 19.27 8.65 -0.73
N ASP A 141 19.80 9.14 -1.84
CA ASP A 141 19.91 10.57 -2.13
C ASP A 141 18.70 11.09 -2.94
N LEU A 142 17.78 10.19 -3.32
CA LEU A 142 16.59 10.57 -4.05
C LEU A 142 15.63 11.39 -3.17
N PRO A 143 15.20 12.60 -3.60
CA PRO A 143 14.36 13.51 -2.81
C PRO A 143 12.88 13.09 -2.74
N TYR A 144 12.58 11.83 -2.91
CA TYR A 144 11.21 11.35 -2.94
C TYR A 144 10.79 10.72 -1.62
N SER A 145 9.78 11.31 -0.98
CA SER A 145 9.17 10.80 0.24
C SER A 145 7.65 10.95 0.21
N GLY A 146 6.94 10.13 0.98
CA GLY A 146 5.49 10.19 1.11
C GLY A 146 4.75 10.11 -0.21
N PHE A 147 3.84 11.05 -0.48
CA PHE A 147 3.06 11.09 -1.71
C PHE A 147 3.89 11.34 -2.97
N GLY A 148 5.01 12.05 -2.84
CA GLY A 148 5.95 12.27 -3.94
C GLY A 148 6.54 10.98 -4.48
N LEU A 149 6.78 9.99 -3.61
CA LEU A 149 7.23 8.67 -3.99
C LEU A 149 6.21 7.96 -4.90
N VAL A 150 4.94 7.99 -4.53
CA VAL A 150 3.89 7.28 -5.27
C VAL A 150 3.53 7.98 -6.58
N PHE A 151 3.33 9.30 -6.54
CA PHE A 151 2.86 10.05 -7.70
C PHE A 151 3.99 10.56 -8.61
N GLY A 152 5.20 10.70 -8.07
CA GLY A 152 6.38 11.11 -8.83
C GLY A 152 7.13 9.92 -9.41
N THR A 153 7.59 8.99 -8.56
CA THR A 153 8.47 7.89 -8.96
C THR A 153 7.80 6.88 -9.89
N TRP A 154 6.63 6.38 -9.50
CA TRP A 154 5.96 5.30 -10.25
C TRP A 154 5.61 5.68 -11.69
N PRO A 155 4.98 6.85 -11.98
CA PRO A 155 4.71 7.24 -13.34
C PRO A 155 5.98 7.42 -14.19
N VAL A 156 7.06 7.94 -13.60
CA VAL A 156 8.34 8.13 -14.30
C VAL A 156 8.93 6.78 -14.66
N VAL A 157 9.08 5.87 -13.68
CA VAL A 157 9.65 4.54 -13.88
C VAL A 157 8.86 3.74 -14.92
N PHE A 158 7.54 3.71 -14.81
CA PHE A 158 6.73 2.91 -15.72
C PHE A 158 6.57 3.55 -17.11
N ASN A 159 6.76 4.87 -17.25
CA ASN A 159 6.77 5.52 -18.55
C ASN A 159 8.02 5.15 -19.39
N THR A 160 9.08 4.69 -18.77
CA THR A 160 10.29 4.20 -19.48
C THR A 160 10.09 2.82 -20.11
N LEU A 161 9.03 2.09 -19.71
CA LEU A 161 8.73 0.76 -20.23
C LEU A 161 8.02 0.80 -21.59
N PRO A 162 8.15 -0.27 -22.39
CA PRO A 162 7.34 -0.43 -23.60
C PRO A 162 5.85 -0.39 -23.24
N GLY A 163 5.11 0.54 -23.86
CA GLY A 163 3.71 0.78 -23.54
C GLY A 163 3.49 1.57 -22.24
N GLY A 164 4.46 2.39 -21.81
CA GLY A 164 4.49 3.12 -20.55
C GLY A 164 3.20 3.85 -20.18
N ILE A 165 2.53 4.48 -21.13
CA ILE A 165 1.24 5.15 -20.89
C ILE A 165 0.17 4.20 -20.35
N HIS A 166 0.15 2.93 -20.75
CA HIS A 166 -0.80 1.94 -20.24
C HIS A 166 -0.48 1.53 -18.81
N TRP A 167 0.82 1.39 -18.49
CA TRP A 167 1.28 1.10 -17.13
C TRP A 167 0.93 2.23 -16.16
N VAL A 168 1.15 3.48 -16.55
CA VAL A 168 0.76 4.66 -15.77
C VAL A 168 -0.74 4.69 -15.52
N ARG A 169 -1.55 4.40 -16.54
CA ARG A 169 -3.03 4.31 -16.38
C ARG A 169 -3.44 3.23 -15.40
N LEU A 170 -2.81 2.06 -15.45
CA LEU A 170 -3.06 0.95 -14.52
C LEU A 170 -2.72 1.33 -13.08
N ILE A 171 -1.60 2.03 -12.85
CA ILE A 171 -1.22 2.51 -11.52
C ILE A 171 -2.24 3.53 -11.00
N LEU A 172 -2.59 4.53 -11.80
CA LEU A 172 -3.58 5.53 -11.40
C LEU A 172 -4.95 4.90 -11.13
N PHE A 173 -5.34 3.91 -11.92
CA PHE A 173 -6.56 3.14 -11.69
C PHE A 173 -6.48 2.34 -10.38
N ASN A 174 -5.33 1.71 -10.09
CA ASN A 174 -5.09 1.01 -8.83
C ASN A 174 -5.19 1.95 -7.62
N LEU A 175 -4.56 3.12 -7.69
CA LEU A 175 -4.63 4.14 -6.64
C LEU A 175 -6.06 4.65 -6.44
N PHE A 176 -6.82 4.81 -7.52
CA PHE A 176 -8.23 5.17 -7.45
C PHE A 176 -9.06 4.10 -6.73
N LEU A 177 -8.85 2.81 -7.04
CA LEU A 177 -9.52 1.70 -6.35
C LEU A 177 -9.18 1.66 -4.86
N LEU A 178 -7.91 1.81 -4.50
CA LEU A 178 -7.47 1.88 -3.10
C LEU A 178 -8.11 3.06 -2.37
N GLY A 179 -8.23 4.21 -3.04
CA GLY A 179 -8.93 5.38 -2.50
C GLY A 179 -10.40 5.11 -2.22
N ILE A 180 -11.10 4.41 -3.11
CA ILE A 180 -12.51 4.00 -2.90
C ILE A 180 -12.62 3.04 -1.72
N VAL A 181 -11.72 2.05 -1.60
CA VAL A 181 -11.72 1.10 -0.48
C VAL A 181 -11.53 1.84 0.85
N SER A 182 -10.56 2.74 0.92
CA SER A 182 -10.31 3.53 2.13
C SER A 182 -11.48 4.43 2.51
N ALA A 183 -12.06 5.14 1.54
CA ALA A 183 -13.22 5.99 1.76
C ALA A 183 -14.45 5.21 2.23
N LYS A 184 -14.66 4.01 1.67
CA LYS A 184 -15.73 3.10 2.05
C LYS A 184 -15.53 2.58 3.49
N THR A 185 -14.32 2.17 3.83
CA THR A 185 -14.00 1.69 5.17
C THR A 185 -14.24 2.77 6.24
N LEU A 186 -13.86 4.02 5.95
CA LEU A 186 -14.13 5.17 6.82
C LEU A 186 -15.64 5.50 6.91
N ALA A 187 -16.40 5.29 5.86
CA ALA A 187 -17.85 5.54 5.86
C ALA A 187 -18.64 4.49 6.68
N PHE A 188 -18.05 3.32 6.94
CA PHE A 188 -18.61 2.27 7.80
C PHE A 188 -18.23 2.44 9.29
N ALA A 189 -17.14 3.15 9.59
CA ALA A 189 -16.71 3.46 10.95
C ALA A 189 -17.49 4.63 11.56
#